data_272a73fad11def247f93104a63d8fb6c
#
_entry.id   272a73fad11def247f93104a63d8fb6c
#
_cell.length_a   1.000
_cell.length_b   1.000
_cell.length_c   1.000
_cell.angle_alpha   90.00
_cell.angle_beta   90.00
_cell.angle_gamma   90.00
#
_symmetry.space_group_name_H-M   'P 1'
#
loop_
_entity.id
_entity.type
_entity.pdbx_description
1 polymer ?
#
loop_
_entity_poly.entity_id
_entity_poly.type
_entity_poly.pdbx_seq_one_letter_code
_entity_poly.pdbx_strand_id
1 'polypeptide(L)'
;MKTLYPLLQAQLGVFLECQAEPESTRYNLAARLLLPADIDMERMEQALRQVIDARKMLHTRIMLDEEGRPRQYADMDREIPVGKHKMTDEEADAFVDAYVRPYDLLGEEPLCHFDLIETPTRKMLVYDMHHIITDGTTFLGLFPKQDLENAYQGKPLEPEQKLLYDYAVEEAQKKETPAYAAAADYYQKKFEGIEFADLAGSKPTRMGNTIILHDELKASPIKAFCEKNQVKDNMLLQAAYSLVLSRLCRQQQVAYTSVRHGRFDKSLCQTYGMFVMTVPVLADANPNMSVADFVSRMTEEWK
;
A
#
# COMPACT_ATOMS: atom_id res chain seq x y z
N MET A 1 -27.90 -2.26 -13.73
CA MET A 1 -27.79 -1.68 -12.38
C MET A 1 -26.39 -1.99 -11.86
N LYS A 2 -25.61 -0.99 -11.44
CA LYS A 2 -24.25 -1.20 -10.93
C LYS A 2 -24.32 -1.85 -9.54
N THR A 3 -23.52 -2.89 -9.28
CA THR A 3 -23.41 -3.49 -7.94
C THR A 3 -22.48 -2.64 -7.10
N LEU A 4 -22.98 -2.11 -5.99
CA LEU A 4 -22.24 -1.26 -5.07
C LEU A 4 -21.71 -2.08 -3.90
N TYR A 5 -20.45 -1.89 -3.56
CA TYR A 5 -19.74 -2.56 -2.49
C TYR A 5 -19.29 -1.56 -1.42
N PRO A 6 -19.18 -1.95 -0.14
CA PRO A 6 -18.59 -1.09 0.86
C PRO A 6 -17.09 -0.87 0.56
N LEU A 7 -16.52 0.21 1.10
CA LEU A 7 -15.06 0.34 1.22
C LEU A 7 -14.55 -0.54 2.37
N LEU A 8 -13.33 -1.10 2.23
CA LEU A 8 -12.60 -1.64 3.37
C LEU A 8 -12.31 -0.54 4.40
N GLN A 9 -12.13 -0.92 5.66
CA GLN A 9 -11.80 0.05 6.71
C GLN A 9 -10.53 0.86 6.37
N ALA A 10 -9.53 0.20 5.77
CA ALA A 10 -8.31 0.88 5.31
C ALA A 10 -8.59 1.86 4.16
N GLN A 11 -9.41 1.47 3.19
CA GLN A 11 -9.83 2.36 2.10
C GLN A 11 -10.65 3.55 2.62
N LEU A 12 -11.51 3.34 3.61
CA LEU A 12 -12.31 4.42 4.20
C LEU A 12 -11.43 5.48 4.87
N GLY A 13 -10.37 5.08 5.56
CA GLY A 13 -9.39 6.02 6.12
C GLY A 13 -8.76 6.90 5.05
N VAL A 14 -8.26 6.30 3.97
CA VAL A 14 -7.70 7.02 2.82
C VAL A 14 -8.73 7.94 2.16
N PHE A 15 -9.95 7.45 1.96
CA PHE A 15 -11.04 8.26 1.40
C PHE A 15 -11.29 9.53 2.22
N LEU A 16 -11.42 9.41 3.53
CA LEU A 16 -11.69 10.55 4.41
C LEU A 16 -10.54 11.56 4.42
N GLU A 17 -9.29 11.11 4.41
CA GLU A 17 -8.13 12.00 4.32
C GLU A 17 -8.08 12.74 2.96
N CYS A 18 -8.35 12.04 1.85
CA CYS A 18 -8.40 12.68 0.54
C CYS A 18 -9.55 13.69 0.43
N GLN A 19 -10.71 13.43 1.06
CA GLN A 19 -11.80 14.41 1.09
C GLN A 19 -11.45 15.64 1.92
N ALA A 20 -10.62 15.50 2.95
CA ALA A 20 -10.16 16.62 3.76
C ALA A 20 -9.06 17.46 3.05
N GLU A 21 -8.25 16.83 2.21
CA GLU A 21 -7.15 17.46 1.46
C GLU A 21 -7.19 17.06 -0.03
N PRO A 22 -8.17 17.55 -0.83
CA PRO A 22 -8.39 17.06 -2.20
C PRO A 22 -7.24 17.34 -3.17
N GLU A 23 -6.41 18.35 -2.90
CA GLU A 23 -5.23 18.68 -3.71
C GLU A 23 -3.98 17.87 -3.33
N SER A 24 -4.11 16.95 -2.35
CA SER A 24 -2.97 16.17 -1.88
C SER A 24 -2.66 15.01 -2.82
N THR A 25 -1.39 14.84 -3.15
CA THR A 25 -0.87 13.69 -3.90
C THR A 25 -0.25 12.62 -2.99
N ARG A 26 -0.50 12.68 -1.67
CA ARG A 26 0.07 11.76 -0.67
C ARG A 26 -0.22 10.30 -0.96
N TYR A 27 -1.36 10.01 -1.56
CA TYR A 27 -1.82 8.67 -1.88
C TYR A 27 -1.64 8.30 -3.35
N ASN A 28 -0.84 9.05 -4.10
CA ASN A 28 -0.40 8.63 -5.42
C ASN A 28 0.76 7.63 -5.29
N LEU A 29 0.67 6.52 -5.99
CA LEU A 29 1.77 5.58 -6.17
C LEU A 29 2.21 5.68 -7.62
N ALA A 30 3.29 6.40 -7.85
CA ALA A 30 3.84 6.61 -9.19
C ALA A 30 5.15 5.84 -9.37
N ALA A 31 5.34 5.29 -10.56
CA ALA A 31 6.57 4.60 -10.93
C ALA A 31 6.96 4.85 -12.38
N ARG A 32 8.26 4.82 -12.61
CA ARG A 32 8.88 4.75 -13.94
C ARG A 32 9.58 3.40 -14.08
N LEU A 33 9.06 2.54 -14.94
CA LEU A 33 9.66 1.26 -15.29
C LEU A 33 10.46 1.44 -16.58
N LEU A 34 11.79 1.35 -16.49
CA LEU A 34 12.64 1.32 -17.68
C LEU A 34 12.48 -0.05 -18.36
N LEU A 35 12.18 -0.01 -19.64
CA LEU A 35 11.99 -1.20 -20.46
C LEU A 35 13.29 -1.52 -21.22
N PRO A 36 13.54 -2.80 -21.58
CA PRO A 36 14.66 -3.17 -22.45
C PRO A 36 14.66 -2.39 -23.77
N ALA A 37 15.83 -2.05 -24.29
CA ALA A 37 15.95 -1.26 -25.52
C ALA A 37 15.32 -1.93 -26.75
N ASP A 38 15.35 -3.27 -26.78
CA ASP A 38 14.80 -4.09 -27.84
C ASP A 38 13.32 -4.45 -27.67
N ILE A 39 12.64 -3.90 -26.60
CA ILE A 39 11.23 -4.16 -26.36
C ILE A 39 10.37 -3.66 -27.54
N ASP A 40 9.38 -4.43 -27.93
CA ASP A 40 8.35 -4.03 -28.87
C ASP A 40 7.28 -3.22 -28.15
N MET A 41 7.20 -1.94 -28.45
CA MET A 41 6.29 -0.99 -27.77
C MET A 41 4.82 -1.24 -28.13
N GLU A 42 4.51 -1.73 -29.32
CA GLU A 42 3.13 -2.08 -29.69
C GLU A 42 2.66 -3.33 -28.96
N ARG A 43 3.53 -4.32 -28.87
CA ARG A 43 3.27 -5.53 -28.06
C ARG A 43 3.16 -5.19 -26.57
N MET A 44 3.96 -4.23 -26.07
CA MET A 44 3.87 -3.75 -24.68
C MET A 44 2.53 -3.06 -24.42
N GLU A 45 2.05 -2.23 -25.35
CA GLU A 45 0.71 -1.63 -25.26
C GLU A 45 -0.40 -2.69 -25.20
N GLN A 46 -0.34 -3.69 -26.07
CA GLN A 46 -1.31 -4.79 -26.08
C GLN A 46 -1.29 -5.55 -24.76
N ALA A 47 -0.11 -5.86 -24.22
CA ALA A 47 0.06 -6.51 -22.94
C ALA A 47 -0.52 -5.66 -21.80
N LEU A 48 -0.26 -4.37 -21.81
CA LEU A 48 -0.78 -3.44 -20.80
C LEU A 48 -2.31 -3.36 -20.85
N ARG A 49 -2.91 -3.23 -22.04
CA ARG A 49 -4.37 -3.25 -22.22
C ARG A 49 -4.97 -4.57 -21.73
N GLN A 50 -4.35 -5.71 -22.06
CA GLN A 50 -4.80 -7.01 -21.59
C GLN A 50 -4.85 -7.08 -20.04
N VAL A 51 -3.84 -6.53 -19.35
CA VAL A 51 -3.83 -6.49 -17.88
C VAL A 51 -4.91 -5.55 -17.36
N ILE A 52 -5.04 -4.36 -17.93
CA ILE A 52 -6.05 -3.38 -17.53
C ILE A 52 -7.45 -4.01 -17.64
N ASP A 53 -7.79 -4.59 -18.78
CA ASP A 53 -9.12 -5.17 -19.05
C ASP A 53 -9.42 -6.38 -18.14
N ALA A 54 -8.39 -7.14 -17.74
CA ALA A 54 -8.53 -8.30 -16.87
C ALA A 54 -8.71 -7.95 -15.39
N ARG A 55 -8.21 -6.79 -14.95
CA ARG A 55 -8.13 -6.44 -13.53
C ARG A 55 -9.19 -5.43 -13.12
N LYS A 56 -10.35 -5.95 -12.65
CA LYS A 56 -11.51 -5.12 -12.25
C LYS A 56 -11.18 -3.99 -11.28
N MET A 57 -10.18 -4.19 -10.43
CA MET A 57 -9.78 -3.19 -9.43
C MET A 57 -9.25 -1.91 -10.07
N LEU A 58 -8.63 -1.98 -11.25
CA LEU A 58 -8.18 -0.80 -12.00
C LEU A 58 -9.35 0.06 -12.51
N HIS A 59 -10.52 -0.56 -12.74
CA HIS A 59 -11.75 0.10 -13.17
C HIS A 59 -12.61 0.60 -11.99
N THR A 60 -12.06 0.61 -10.77
CA THR A 60 -12.81 1.03 -9.58
C THR A 60 -13.21 2.49 -9.67
N ARG A 61 -14.46 2.73 -9.31
CA ARG A 61 -15.06 4.05 -9.11
C ARG A 61 -15.63 4.12 -7.69
N ILE A 62 -15.63 5.30 -7.12
CA ILE A 62 -16.23 5.57 -5.83
C ILE A 62 -17.40 6.54 -6.03
N MET A 63 -18.46 6.31 -5.29
CA MET A 63 -19.63 7.19 -5.25
C MET A 63 -20.22 7.19 -3.85
N LEU A 64 -21.05 8.17 -3.55
CA LEU A 64 -21.83 8.17 -2.33
C LEU A 64 -23.20 7.50 -2.59
N ASP A 65 -23.63 6.63 -1.65
CA ASP A 65 -24.99 6.08 -1.68
C ASP A 65 -26.03 7.14 -1.19
N GLU A 66 -27.31 6.76 -1.17
CA GLU A 66 -28.41 7.65 -0.75
C GLU A 66 -28.27 8.16 0.69
N GLU A 67 -27.54 7.43 1.54
CA GLU A 67 -27.24 7.84 2.91
C GLU A 67 -25.90 8.59 3.03
N GLY A 68 -25.26 8.94 1.92
CA GLY A 68 -23.98 9.66 1.89
C GLY A 68 -22.75 8.79 2.26
N ARG A 69 -22.88 7.48 2.26
CA ARG A 69 -21.76 6.56 2.57
C ARG A 69 -20.96 6.25 1.29
N PRO A 70 -19.63 6.25 1.35
CA PRO A 70 -18.82 5.90 0.18
C PRO A 70 -18.99 4.42 -0.17
N ARG A 71 -19.20 4.18 -1.46
CA ARG A 71 -19.32 2.87 -2.09
C ARG A 71 -18.39 2.78 -3.27
N GLN A 72 -17.95 1.57 -3.58
CA GLN A 72 -17.12 1.29 -4.74
C GLN A 72 -17.79 0.30 -5.69
N TYR A 73 -17.44 0.39 -6.97
CA TYR A 73 -17.89 -0.53 -8.02
C TYR A 73 -16.88 -0.56 -9.16
N ALA A 74 -16.86 -1.63 -9.95
CA ALA A 74 -16.07 -1.68 -11.18
C ALA A 74 -16.87 -1.12 -12.35
N ASP A 75 -16.33 -0.14 -13.06
CA ASP A 75 -16.91 0.47 -14.27
C ASP A 75 -16.24 -0.10 -15.51
N MET A 76 -16.56 -1.36 -15.82
CA MET A 76 -15.96 -2.09 -16.94
C MET A 76 -16.38 -1.56 -18.33
N ASP A 77 -17.43 -0.74 -18.40
CA ASP A 77 -17.87 -0.13 -19.64
C ASP A 77 -17.03 1.08 -20.06
N ARG A 78 -16.17 1.56 -19.14
CA ARG A 78 -15.32 2.71 -19.37
C ARG A 78 -13.89 2.29 -19.67
N GLU A 79 -13.39 2.75 -20.80
CA GLU A 79 -11.98 2.55 -21.18
C GLU A 79 -11.03 3.35 -20.26
N ILE A 80 -9.95 2.69 -19.85
CA ILE A 80 -8.81 3.36 -19.22
C ILE A 80 -7.80 3.67 -20.33
N PRO A 81 -7.51 4.95 -20.62
CA PRO A 81 -6.63 5.31 -21.71
C PRO A 81 -5.18 4.92 -21.41
N VAL A 82 -4.48 4.45 -22.43
CA VAL A 82 -3.02 4.25 -22.41
C VAL A 82 -2.40 5.28 -23.32
N GLY A 83 -1.66 6.23 -22.75
CA GLY A 83 -0.92 7.24 -23.49
C GLY A 83 0.27 6.63 -24.23
N LYS A 84 0.57 7.18 -25.41
CA LYS A 84 1.77 6.83 -26.20
C LYS A 84 2.49 8.09 -26.66
N HIS A 85 3.75 8.17 -26.31
CA HIS A 85 4.54 9.37 -26.57
C HIS A 85 5.86 9.03 -27.22
N LYS A 86 6.24 9.83 -28.23
CA LYS A 86 7.60 9.88 -28.76
C LYS A 86 8.13 11.29 -28.56
N MET A 87 9.20 11.40 -27.81
CA MET A 87 9.74 12.68 -27.37
C MET A 87 11.25 12.60 -27.13
N THR A 88 11.90 13.73 -26.89
CA THR A 88 13.31 13.77 -26.50
C THR A 88 13.49 13.26 -25.06
N ASP A 89 14.74 12.99 -24.67
CA ASP A 89 15.04 12.57 -23.30
C ASP A 89 14.71 13.66 -22.28
N GLU A 90 14.94 14.94 -22.61
CA GLU A 90 14.64 16.08 -21.76
C GLU A 90 13.12 16.29 -21.59
N GLU A 91 12.36 16.15 -22.67
CA GLU A 91 10.89 16.21 -22.61
C GLU A 91 10.32 15.06 -21.78
N ALA A 92 10.89 13.86 -21.88
CA ALA A 92 10.47 12.72 -21.10
C ALA A 92 10.76 12.89 -19.60
N ASP A 93 11.91 13.46 -19.24
CA ASP A 93 12.21 13.77 -17.85
C ASP A 93 11.24 14.82 -17.29
N ALA A 94 10.97 15.90 -18.05
CA ALA A 94 9.97 16.90 -17.65
C ALA A 94 8.54 16.32 -17.54
N PHE A 95 8.17 15.41 -18.44
CA PHE A 95 6.88 14.72 -18.39
C PHE A 95 6.75 13.88 -17.12
N VAL A 96 7.79 13.11 -16.76
CA VAL A 96 7.81 12.29 -15.56
C VAL A 96 7.76 13.14 -14.29
N ASP A 97 8.48 14.24 -14.25
CA ASP A 97 8.49 15.16 -13.10
C ASP A 97 7.11 15.80 -12.84
N ALA A 98 6.32 16.01 -13.90
CA ALA A 98 4.97 16.57 -13.82
C ALA A 98 3.85 15.52 -13.79
N TYR A 99 4.19 14.23 -13.75
CA TYR A 99 3.22 13.14 -13.94
C TYR A 99 2.21 13.00 -12.82
N VAL A 100 2.65 13.19 -11.58
CA VAL A 100 1.82 13.03 -10.39
C VAL A 100 0.90 14.21 -10.21
N ARG A 101 -0.41 13.95 -10.17
CA ARG A 101 -1.45 14.96 -9.98
C ARG A 101 -2.52 14.46 -9.02
N PRO A 102 -3.25 15.35 -8.30
CA PRO A 102 -4.32 14.93 -7.42
C PRO A 102 -5.40 14.13 -8.15
N TYR A 103 -5.98 13.15 -7.46
CA TYR A 103 -7.13 12.39 -7.93
C TYR A 103 -8.42 12.90 -7.28
N ASP A 104 -9.45 13.17 -8.07
CA ASP A 104 -10.80 13.31 -7.56
C ASP A 104 -11.45 11.94 -7.40
N LEU A 105 -11.55 11.45 -6.16
CA LEU A 105 -12.09 10.12 -5.87
C LEU A 105 -13.58 9.97 -6.21
N LEU A 106 -14.33 11.06 -6.23
CA LEU A 106 -15.76 11.09 -6.59
C LEU A 106 -15.97 11.55 -8.03
N GLY A 107 -14.90 11.98 -8.70
CA GLY A 107 -14.90 12.46 -10.07
C GLY A 107 -15.09 11.35 -11.10
N GLU A 108 -14.98 11.75 -12.35
CA GLU A 108 -15.22 10.88 -13.50
C GLU A 108 -13.93 10.19 -14.02
N GLU A 109 -12.74 10.70 -13.69
CA GLU A 109 -11.48 10.15 -14.19
C GLU A 109 -11.14 8.79 -13.56
N PRO A 110 -10.40 7.90 -14.27
CA PRO A 110 -9.85 6.69 -13.68
C PRO A 110 -8.92 7.01 -12.50
N LEU A 111 -8.84 6.09 -11.54
CA LEU A 111 -7.94 6.19 -10.39
C LEU A 111 -6.53 5.62 -10.69
N CYS A 112 -6.20 5.51 -11.97
CA CYS A 112 -4.89 5.10 -12.46
C CYS A 112 -4.61 5.70 -13.83
N HIS A 113 -3.34 5.94 -14.14
CA HIS A 113 -2.86 6.45 -15.42
C HIS A 113 -1.68 5.60 -15.90
N PHE A 114 -1.58 5.42 -17.23
CA PHE A 114 -0.54 4.63 -17.86
C PHE A 114 -0.06 5.32 -19.14
N ASP A 115 1.26 5.53 -19.25
CA ASP A 115 1.86 6.14 -20.42
C ASP A 115 3.13 5.39 -20.85
N LEU A 116 3.16 5.00 -22.12
CA LEU A 116 4.31 4.41 -22.78
C LEU A 116 5.11 5.51 -23.47
N ILE A 117 6.37 5.64 -23.13
CA ILE A 117 7.25 6.68 -23.64
C ILE A 117 8.42 6.04 -24.36
N GLU A 118 8.69 6.51 -25.60
CA GLU A 118 9.85 6.17 -26.39
C GLU A 118 10.67 7.43 -26.66
N THR A 119 11.94 7.40 -26.29
CA THR A 119 12.92 8.46 -26.57
C THR A 119 14.06 7.90 -27.42
N PRO A 120 14.98 8.71 -27.91
CA PRO A 120 16.16 8.22 -28.64
C PRO A 120 17.03 7.23 -27.86
N THR A 121 17.06 7.31 -26.52
CA THR A 121 17.93 6.49 -25.68
C THR A 121 17.19 5.53 -24.75
N ARG A 122 15.90 5.74 -24.49
CA ARG A 122 15.13 5.03 -23.47
C ARG A 122 13.73 4.66 -23.95
N LYS A 123 13.25 3.50 -23.50
CA LYS A 123 11.83 3.12 -23.52
C LYS A 123 11.36 2.93 -22.10
N MET A 124 10.18 3.42 -21.77
CA MET A 124 9.67 3.32 -20.41
C MET A 124 8.14 3.24 -20.36
N LEU A 125 7.63 2.62 -19.31
CA LEU A 125 6.26 2.72 -18.86
C LEU A 125 6.27 3.63 -17.63
N VAL A 126 5.50 4.71 -17.68
CA VAL A 126 5.20 5.56 -16.52
C VAL A 126 3.77 5.28 -16.11
N TYR A 127 3.55 5.05 -14.84
CA TYR A 127 2.19 4.80 -14.34
C TYR A 127 2.02 5.36 -12.94
N ASP A 128 0.81 5.78 -12.66
CA ASP A 128 0.36 6.26 -11.36
C ASP A 128 -0.96 5.58 -11.02
N MET A 129 -1.09 5.12 -9.78
CA MET A 129 -2.31 4.49 -9.26
C MET A 129 -2.61 5.08 -7.90
N HIS A 130 -3.85 5.48 -7.68
CA HIS A 130 -4.24 5.93 -6.35
C HIS A 130 -4.21 4.79 -5.35
N HIS A 131 -3.67 5.04 -4.16
CA HIS A 131 -3.46 3.99 -3.14
C HIS A 131 -4.78 3.31 -2.70
N ILE A 132 -5.93 3.98 -2.88
CA ILE A 132 -7.25 3.41 -2.54
C ILE A 132 -7.61 2.17 -3.37
N ILE A 133 -7.04 2.02 -4.58
CA ILE A 133 -7.24 0.86 -5.46
C ILE A 133 -6.04 -0.08 -5.50
N THR A 134 -4.94 0.25 -4.84
CA THR A 134 -3.71 -0.55 -4.91
C THR A 134 -2.88 -0.44 -3.64
N ASP A 135 -2.03 -1.42 -3.40
CA ASP A 135 -0.99 -1.40 -2.37
C ASP A 135 0.35 -1.86 -2.95
N GLY A 136 1.39 -1.88 -2.12
CA GLY A 136 2.73 -2.26 -2.57
C GLY A 136 2.79 -3.66 -3.20
N THR A 137 1.97 -4.63 -2.76
CA THR A 137 1.91 -5.97 -3.37
C THR A 137 1.38 -5.90 -4.79
N THR A 138 0.29 -5.17 -5.02
CA THR A 138 -0.26 -4.95 -6.34
C THR A 138 0.67 -4.10 -7.20
N PHE A 139 1.10 -2.96 -6.68
CA PHE A 139 1.81 -1.92 -7.43
C PHE A 139 3.24 -2.32 -7.83
N LEU A 140 3.98 -3.01 -6.96
CA LEU A 140 5.38 -3.40 -7.18
C LEU A 140 5.56 -4.87 -7.60
N GLY A 141 4.57 -5.70 -7.33
CA GLY A 141 4.63 -7.16 -7.53
C GLY A 141 3.70 -7.64 -8.63
N LEU A 142 2.39 -7.69 -8.35
CA LEU A 142 1.42 -8.31 -9.25
C LEU A 142 1.35 -7.61 -10.61
N PHE A 143 1.20 -6.30 -10.63
CA PHE A 143 1.06 -5.55 -11.87
C PHE A 143 2.32 -5.63 -12.75
N PRO A 144 3.51 -5.11 -12.35
CA PRO A 144 4.63 -5.05 -13.28
C PRO A 144 5.37 -6.39 -13.44
N LYS A 145 5.58 -7.14 -12.36
CA LYS A 145 6.48 -8.30 -12.38
C LYS A 145 5.79 -9.62 -12.71
N GLN A 146 4.49 -9.69 -12.59
CA GLN A 146 3.74 -10.90 -12.89
C GLN A 146 2.85 -10.70 -14.10
N ASP A 147 1.87 -9.83 -14.02
CA ASP A 147 0.84 -9.72 -15.04
C ASP A 147 1.38 -9.09 -16.33
N LEU A 148 2.07 -7.96 -16.24
CA LEU A 148 2.59 -7.28 -17.42
C LEU A 148 3.67 -8.12 -18.13
N GLU A 149 4.56 -8.76 -17.37
CA GLU A 149 5.56 -9.66 -17.93
C GLU A 149 4.91 -10.89 -18.58
N ASN A 150 3.92 -11.51 -17.93
CA ASN A 150 3.20 -12.65 -18.47
C ASN A 150 2.44 -12.27 -19.76
N ALA A 151 1.69 -11.17 -19.74
CA ALA A 151 0.96 -10.68 -20.90
C ALA A 151 1.91 -10.38 -22.08
N TYR A 152 3.03 -9.69 -21.83
CA TYR A 152 4.04 -9.43 -22.85
C TYR A 152 4.63 -10.71 -23.44
N GLN A 153 4.82 -11.74 -22.62
CA GLN A 153 5.30 -13.04 -23.07
C GLN A 153 4.21 -13.90 -23.75
N GLY A 154 2.96 -13.46 -23.79
CA GLY A 154 1.82 -14.21 -24.30
C GLY A 154 1.38 -15.35 -23.37
N LYS A 155 1.73 -15.28 -22.10
CA LYS A 155 1.30 -16.20 -21.06
C LYS A 155 -0.05 -15.78 -20.48
N PRO A 156 -0.87 -16.72 -19.98
CA PRO A 156 -2.10 -16.38 -19.29
C PRO A 156 -1.85 -15.59 -18.00
N LEU A 157 -2.77 -14.70 -17.67
CA LEU A 157 -2.79 -14.03 -16.38
C LEU A 157 -3.36 -14.98 -15.32
N GLU A 158 -2.73 -15.01 -14.15
CA GLU A 158 -3.25 -15.77 -13.01
C GLU A 158 -4.60 -15.20 -12.56
N PRO A 159 -5.62 -16.05 -12.37
CA PRO A 159 -6.94 -15.58 -11.95
C PRO A 159 -6.92 -15.11 -10.50
N GLU A 160 -7.67 -14.05 -10.22
CA GLU A 160 -7.98 -13.65 -8.87
C GLU A 160 -8.99 -14.64 -8.27
N GLN A 161 -8.60 -15.38 -7.23
CA GLN A 161 -9.49 -16.36 -6.57
C GLN A 161 -10.62 -15.69 -5.79
N LYS A 162 -10.39 -14.48 -5.31
CA LYS A 162 -11.34 -13.63 -4.62
C LYS A 162 -11.08 -12.17 -5.01
N LEU A 163 -12.12 -11.41 -5.26
CA LEU A 163 -11.99 -9.98 -5.53
C LEU A 163 -11.97 -9.18 -4.23
N LEU A 164 -11.36 -8.00 -4.25
CA LEU A 164 -11.40 -7.08 -3.10
C LEU A 164 -12.85 -6.72 -2.73
N TYR A 165 -13.72 -6.58 -3.71
CA TYR A 165 -15.15 -6.28 -3.47
C TYR A 165 -15.84 -7.33 -2.61
N ASP A 166 -15.59 -8.61 -2.86
CA ASP A 166 -16.15 -9.73 -2.08
C ASP A 166 -15.60 -9.70 -0.65
N TYR A 167 -14.28 -9.46 -0.54
CA TYR A 167 -13.64 -9.33 0.78
C TYR A 167 -14.17 -8.11 1.57
N ALA A 168 -14.49 -7.00 0.89
CA ALA A 168 -15.06 -5.83 1.53
C ALA A 168 -16.44 -6.09 2.14
N VAL A 169 -17.26 -6.92 1.48
CA VAL A 169 -18.53 -7.38 2.04
C VAL A 169 -18.30 -8.26 3.26
N GLU A 170 -17.36 -9.21 3.20
CA GLU A 170 -17.02 -10.06 4.34
C GLU A 170 -16.47 -9.25 5.53
N GLU A 171 -15.62 -8.25 5.27
CA GLU A 171 -15.10 -7.37 6.33
C GLU A 171 -16.23 -6.58 7.00
N ALA A 172 -17.16 -6.04 6.21
CA ALA A 172 -18.31 -5.33 6.74
C ALA A 172 -19.16 -6.23 7.65
N GLN A 173 -19.40 -7.48 7.25
CA GLN A 173 -20.14 -8.45 8.06
C GLN A 173 -19.40 -8.86 9.35
N LYS A 174 -18.06 -8.94 9.30
CA LYS A 174 -17.26 -9.26 10.49
C LYS A 174 -17.40 -8.24 11.62
N LYS A 175 -17.70 -6.98 11.32
CA LYS A 175 -17.90 -5.93 12.34
C LYS A 175 -19.07 -6.20 13.28
N GLU A 176 -20.03 -6.99 12.85
CA GLU A 176 -21.21 -7.36 13.65
C GLU A 176 -21.00 -8.64 14.49
N THR A 177 -19.81 -9.21 14.44
CA THR A 177 -19.51 -10.48 15.14
C THR A 177 -19.01 -10.26 16.57
N PRO A 178 -19.29 -11.22 17.49
CA PRO A 178 -18.71 -11.19 18.84
C PRO A 178 -17.19 -11.17 18.86
N ALA A 179 -16.55 -11.79 17.86
CA ALA A 179 -15.09 -11.78 17.73
C ALA A 179 -14.54 -10.36 17.46
N TYR A 180 -15.23 -9.56 16.67
CA TYR A 180 -14.85 -8.16 16.43
C TYR A 180 -15.00 -7.33 17.71
N ALA A 181 -16.11 -7.49 18.44
CA ALA A 181 -16.31 -6.83 19.73
C ALA A 181 -15.22 -7.20 20.74
N ALA A 182 -14.87 -8.49 20.83
CA ALA A 182 -13.78 -8.95 21.70
C ALA A 182 -12.41 -8.36 21.31
N ALA A 183 -12.14 -8.21 20.01
CA ALA A 183 -10.93 -7.57 19.54
C ALA A 183 -10.90 -6.07 19.90
N ALA A 184 -12.03 -5.37 19.74
CA ALA A 184 -12.16 -3.97 20.16
C ALA A 184 -11.89 -3.79 21.66
N ASP A 185 -12.49 -4.62 22.50
CA ASP A 185 -12.28 -4.63 23.96
C ASP A 185 -10.82 -4.91 24.31
N TYR A 186 -10.16 -5.83 23.60
CA TYR A 186 -8.74 -6.12 23.79
C TYR A 186 -7.87 -4.90 23.54
N TYR A 187 -8.06 -4.21 22.41
CA TYR A 187 -7.29 -3.02 22.10
C TYR A 187 -7.60 -1.86 23.03
N GLN A 188 -8.86 -1.66 23.40
CA GLN A 188 -9.24 -0.63 24.37
C GLN A 188 -8.50 -0.83 25.70
N LYS A 189 -8.51 -2.05 26.25
CA LYS A 189 -7.79 -2.39 27.49
C LYS A 189 -6.30 -2.29 27.34
N LYS A 190 -5.75 -2.71 26.20
CA LYS A 190 -4.29 -2.66 25.93
C LYS A 190 -3.74 -1.25 25.93
N PHE A 191 -4.51 -0.26 25.49
CA PHE A 191 -4.11 1.13 25.40
C PHE A 191 -4.72 2.03 26.49
N GLU A 192 -5.47 1.46 27.44
CA GLU A 192 -6.04 2.22 28.56
C GLU A 192 -4.92 2.82 29.44
N GLY A 193 -5.00 4.14 29.65
CA GLY A 193 -4.03 4.88 30.47
C GLY A 193 -2.64 5.04 29.85
N ILE A 194 -2.45 4.66 28.58
CA ILE A 194 -1.20 4.87 27.86
C ILE A 194 -1.10 6.33 27.40
N GLU A 195 -0.08 7.03 27.86
CA GLU A 195 0.30 8.32 27.30
C GLU A 195 1.09 8.11 26.02
N PHE A 196 0.53 8.58 24.89
CA PHE A 196 1.26 8.56 23.63
C PHE A 196 2.37 9.61 23.67
N ALA A 197 3.60 9.14 23.46
CA ALA A 197 4.76 10.02 23.47
C ALA A 197 4.75 10.91 22.22
N ASP A 198 4.97 12.20 22.47
CA ASP A 198 5.28 13.14 21.40
C ASP A 198 6.81 13.28 21.29
N LEU A 199 7.33 13.29 20.06
CA LEU A 199 8.75 13.57 19.82
C LEU A 199 9.01 15.03 20.19
N ALA A 200 9.77 15.24 21.26
CA ALA A 200 10.01 16.55 21.83
C ALA A 200 10.48 17.57 20.79
N GLY A 201 9.74 18.67 20.66
CA GLY A 201 10.07 19.80 19.78
C GLY A 201 9.47 19.73 18.36
N SER A 202 8.72 18.70 18.01
CA SER A 202 8.00 18.68 16.75
C SER A 202 6.74 19.54 16.84
N LYS A 203 6.75 20.69 16.16
CA LYS A 203 5.49 21.37 15.86
C LYS A 203 4.86 20.65 14.67
N PRO A 204 3.56 20.32 14.73
CA PRO A 204 2.89 19.75 13.57
C PRO A 204 3.00 20.76 12.42
N THR A 205 3.68 20.36 11.34
CA THR A 205 3.75 21.14 10.11
C THR A 205 2.92 20.44 9.05
N ARG A 206 2.18 21.19 8.26
CA ARG A 206 1.43 20.65 7.12
C ARG A 206 2.35 20.15 5.99
N MET A 207 3.61 20.58 6.00
CA MET A 207 4.63 20.19 5.02
C MET A 207 5.75 19.47 5.76
N GLY A 208 5.92 18.19 5.47
CA GLY A 208 7.07 17.41 5.91
C GLY A 208 8.11 17.30 4.80
N ASN A 209 9.39 17.32 5.17
CA ASN A 209 10.47 16.94 4.26
C ASN A 209 10.83 15.48 4.52
N THR A 210 10.98 14.70 3.45
CA THR A 210 11.47 13.33 3.54
C THR A 210 12.99 13.35 3.33
N ILE A 211 13.73 12.81 4.31
CA ILE A 211 15.16 12.55 4.19
C ILE A 211 15.32 11.04 4.04
N ILE A 212 15.90 10.61 2.92
CA ILE A 212 16.24 9.20 2.70
C ILE A 212 17.70 9.01 3.07
N LEU A 213 17.95 8.20 4.11
CA LEU A 213 19.29 7.79 4.50
C LEU A 213 19.52 6.38 3.96
N HIS A 214 20.58 6.23 3.18
CA HIS A 214 21.05 4.92 2.72
C HIS A 214 22.21 4.49 3.61
N ASP A 215 22.03 3.38 4.32
CA ASP A 215 23.08 2.74 5.10
C ASP A 215 23.07 1.22 4.85
N GLU A 216 24.23 0.59 4.88
CA GLU A 216 24.37 -0.84 4.66
C GLU A 216 24.51 -1.58 5.98
N LEU A 217 23.49 -2.35 6.35
CA LEU A 217 23.57 -3.28 7.46
C LEU A 217 24.10 -4.64 7.00
N LYS A 218 25.06 -5.18 7.78
CA LYS A 218 25.54 -6.54 7.52
C LYS A 218 24.42 -7.56 7.78
N ALA A 219 23.95 -8.23 6.74
CA ALA A 219 22.84 -9.19 6.83
C ALA A 219 23.19 -10.43 7.68
N SER A 220 24.46 -10.87 7.69
CA SER A 220 24.85 -12.12 8.36
C SER A 220 24.64 -12.11 9.88
N PRO A 221 24.99 -11.08 10.67
CA PRO A 221 24.71 -11.04 12.11
C PRO A 221 23.22 -11.00 12.41
N ILE A 222 22.43 -10.29 11.58
CA ILE A 222 20.95 -10.20 11.71
C ILE A 222 20.35 -11.59 11.53
N LYS A 223 20.70 -12.28 10.45
CA LYS A 223 20.23 -13.64 10.18
C LYS A 223 20.61 -14.63 11.28
N ALA A 224 21.87 -14.61 11.72
CA ALA A 224 22.35 -15.49 12.79
C ALA A 224 21.59 -15.24 14.11
N PHE A 225 21.31 -13.99 14.47
CA PHE A 225 20.51 -13.67 15.64
C PHE A 225 19.06 -14.18 15.48
N CYS A 226 18.44 -13.93 14.34
CA CYS A 226 17.06 -14.34 14.08
C CYS A 226 16.90 -15.86 14.08
N GLU A 227 17.81 -16.59 13.46
CA GLU A 227 17.85 -18.06 13.48
C GLU A 227 18.02 -18.62 14.88
N LYS A 228 19.00 -18.11 15.63
CA LYS A 228 19.26 -18.53 17.01
C LYS A 228 18.06 -18.33 17.94
N ASN A 229 17.32 -17.24 17.78
CA ASN A 229 16.19 -16.88 18.67
C ASN A 229 14.82 -17.24 18.08
N GLN A 230 14.77 -17.87 16.89
CA GLN A 230 13.54 -18.25 16.18
C GLN A 230 12.57 -17.09 15.95
N VAL A 231 13.10 -15.91 15.65
CA VAL A 231 12.35 -14.69 15.34
C VAL A 231 12.58 -14.26 13.90
N LYS A 232 11.65 -13.48 13.36
CA LYS A 232 11.80 -12.90 12.02
C LYS A 232 12.60 -11.60 12.08
N ASP A 233 13.30 -11.28 11.01
CA ASP A 233 14.09 -10.06 10.86
C ASP A 233 13.27 -8.77 11.05
N ASN A 234 12.05 -8.72 10.51
CA ASN A 234 11.14 -7.59 10.73
C ASN A 234 10.81 -7.36 12.20
N MET A 235 10.74 -8.41 13.02
CA MET A 235 10.50 -8.28 14.46
C MET A 235 11.71 -7.73 15.20
N LEU A 236 12.91 -8.14 14.80
CA LEU A 236 14.15 -7.54 15.32
C LEU A 236 14.24 -6.05 14.99
N LEU A 237 13.91 -5.67 13.74
CA LEU A 237 13.90 -4.27 13.32
C LEU A 237 12.84 -3.45 14.07
N GLN A 238 11.64 -3.98 14.26
CA GLN A 238 10.59 -3.34 15.06
C GLN A 238 11.01 -3.17 16.54
N ALA A 239 11.68 -4.17 17.12
CA ALA A 239 12.20 -4.07 18.48
C ALA A 239 13.28 -2.99 18.58
N ALA A 240 14.20 -2.92 17.61
CA ALA A 240 15.20 -1.87 17.54
C ALA A 240 14.57 -0.48 17.44
N TYR A 241 13.56 -0.33 16.55
CA TYR A 241 12.80 0.91 16.42
C TYR A 241 12.10 1.31 17.73
N SER A 242 11.44 0.36 18.39
CA SER A 242 10.78 0.60 19.68
C SER A 242 11.77 1.07 20.76
N LEU A 243 12.96 0.47 20.78
CA LEU A 243 14.01 0.84 21.72
C LEU A 243 14.52 2.27 21.47
N VAL A 244 14.76 2.62 20.20
CA VAL A 244 15.16 3.98 19.82
C VAL A 244 14.07 4.98 20.18
N LEU A 245 12.81 4.68 19.85
CA LEU A 245 11.67 5.54 20.16
C LEU A 245 11.53 5.75 21.68
N SER A 246 11.66 4.68 22.48
CA SER A 246 11.67 4.75 23.95
C SER A 246 12.75 5.71 24.48
N ARG A 247 13.93 5.69 23.88
CA ARG A 247 15.04 6.59 24.28
C ARG A 247 14.77 8.04 23.89
N LEU A 248 14.27 8.26 22.68
CA LEU A 248 13.95 9.61 22.21
C LEU A 248 12.82 10.26 23.02
N CYS A 249 11.78 9.49 23.30
CA CYS A 249 10.62 9.97 24.07
C CYS A 249 10.85 9.93 25.59
N ARG A 250 11.96 9.34 26.07
CA ARG A 250 12.27 9.15 27.50
C ARG A 250 11.15 8.41 28.25
N GLN A 251 10.52 7.45 27.57
CA GLN A 251 9.45 6.63 28.14
C GLN A 251 9.81 5.16 27.98
N GLN A 252 9.49 4.32 28.98
CA GLN A 252 9.68 2.89 28.88
C GLN A 252 8.69 2.25 27.92
N GLN A 253 7.43 2.66 28.00
CA GLN A 253 6.39 2.23 27.09
C GLN A 253 6.24 3.22 25.95
N VAL A 254 6.22 2.72 24.73
CA VAL A 254 6.03 3.52 23.52
C VAL A 254 4.97 2.90 22.62
N ALA A 255 4.13 3.75 22.06
CA ALA A 255 3.11 3.36 21.12
C ALA A 255 3.37 4.00 19.76
N TYR A 256 3.22 3.21 18.70
CA TYR A 256 3.34 3.65 17.33
C TYR A 256 2.47 2.79 16.41
N THR A 257 2.39 3.12 15.15
CA THR A 257 1.66 2.32 14.17
C THR A 257 2.63 1.56 13.27
N SER A 258 2.26 0.35 12.90
CA SER A 258 3.01 -0.48 11.96
C SER A 258 2.09 -0.98 10.84
N VAL A 259 2.65 -1.14 9.65
CA VAL A 259 1.90 -1.58 8.48
C VAL A 259 1.92 -3.10 8.37
N ARG A 260 0.74 -3.69 8.15
CA ARG A 260 0.58 -5.11 7.78
C ARG A 260 0.04 -5.24 6.37
N HIS A 261 0.47 -6.28 5.66
CA HIS A 261 0.08 -6.49 4.26
C HIS A 261 -1.41 -6.84 4.05
N GLY A 262 -2.13 -7.22 5.12
CA GLY A 262 -3.57 -7.50 5.09
C GLY A 262 -4.03 -8.76 4.35
N ARG A 263 -3.17 -9.41 3.56
CA ARG A 263 -3.49 -10.64 2.81
C ARG A 263 -3.22 -11.88 3.64
N PHE A 264 -4.01 -12.08 4.70
CA PHE A 264 -3.87 -13.24 5.59
C PHE A 264 -4.53 -14.51 5.03
N ASP A 265 -5.49 -14.35 4.13
CA ASP A 265 -6.10 -15.44 3.37
C ASP A 265 -5.30 -15.68 2.08
N LYS A 266 -4.93 -16.92 1.79
CA LYS A 266 -4.20 -17.30 0.59
C LYS A 266 -4.95 -16.94 -0.70
N SER A 267 -6.28 -16.93 -0.68
CA SER A 267 -7.11 -16.52 -1.81
C SER A 267 -6.90 -15.05 -2.23
N LEU A 268 -6.34 -14.22 -1.33
CA LEU A 268 -6.06 -12.82 -1.59
C LEU A 268 -4.65 -12.56 -2.13
N CYS A 269 -3.79 -13.59 -2.22
CA CYS A 269 -2.39 -13.39 -2.64
C CYS A 269 -2.25 -12.83 -4.06
N GLN A 270 -3.19 -13.15 -4.95
CA GLN A 270 -3.23 -12.70 -6.35
C GLN A 270 -4.27 -11.59 -6.59
N THR A 271 -4.91 -11.09 -5.56
CA THR A 271 -5.97 -10.09 -5.67
C THR A 271 -5.39 -8.70 -5.79
N TYR A 272 -5.84 -7.95 -6.78
CA TYR A 272 -5.56 -6.52 -6.89
C TYR A 272 -6.34 -5.75 -5.84
N GLY A 273 -5.70 -4.75 -5.25
CA GLY A 273 -6.37 -3.85 -4.32
C GLY A 273 -5.51 -3.36 -3.16
N MET A 274 -6.11 -2.54 -2.32
CA MET A 274 -5.52 -2.02 -1.10
C MET A 274 -5.94 -2.89 0.09
N PHE A 275 -5.05 -3.76 0.54
CA PHE A 275 -5.26 -4.62 1.72
C PHE A 275 -4.40 -4.19 2.91
N VAL A 276 -3.40 -3.35 2.67
CA VAL A 276 -2.53 -2.88 3.75
C VAL A 276 -3.35 -2.19 4.83
N MET A 277 -3.02 -2.51 6.06
CA MET A 277 -3.66 -1.94 7.24
C MET A 277 -2.60 -1.42 8.20
N THR A 278 -2.91 -0.33 8.86
CA THR A 278 -2.09 0.23 9.93
C THR A 278 -2.62 -0.30 11.25
N VAL A 279 -1.75 -0.95 12.02
CA VAL A 279 -2.08 -1.53 13.33
C VAL A 279 -1.28 -0.84 14.42
N PRO A 280 -1.89 -0.57 15.59
CA PRO A 280 -1.18 0.00 16.71
C PRO A 280 -0.28 -1.04 17.38
N VAL A 281 0.92 -0.63 17.73
CA VAL A 281 1.91 -1.42 18.47
C VAL A 281 2.20 -0.72 19.78
N LEU A 282 2.14 -1.45 20.88
CA LEU A 282 2.60 -1.00 22.20
C LEU A 282 3.83 -1.82 22.57
N ALA A 283 4.97 -1.17 22.78
CA ALA A 283 6.21 -1.81 23.16
C ALA A 283 6.66 -1.33 24.55
N ASP A 284 7.03 -2.28 25.42
CA ASP A 284 7.60 -2.01 26.74
C ASP A 284 9.10 -2.31 26.71
N ALA A 285 9.89 -1.26 26.48
CA ALA A 285 11.36 -1.32 26.40
C ALA A 285 12.00 -1.37 27.80
N ASN A 286 11.63 -2.38 28.61
CA ASN A 286 12.15 -2.57 29.95
C ASN A 286 13.70 -2.73 29.94
N PRO A 287 14.45 -1.84 30.63
CA PRO A 287 15.92 -1.85 30.60
C PRO A 287 16.55 -3.11 31.22
N ASN A 288 15.79 -3.86 32.04
CA ASN A 288 16.25 -5.09 32.66
C ASN A 288 16.01 -6.35 31.82
N MET A 289 15.41 -6.19 30.65
CA MET A 289 15.13 -7.30 29.72
C MET A 289 16.30 -7.48 28.75
N SER A 290 16.66 -8.73 28.45
CA SER A 290 17.61 -8.99 27.37
C SER A 290 17.02 -8.64 26.01
N VAL A 291 17.87 -8.35 25.02
CA VAL A 291 17.42 -8.09 23.65
C VAL A 291 16.62 -9.28 23.09
N ALA A 292 17.07 -10.50 23.36
CA ALA A 292 16.39 -11.72 22.92
C ALA A 292 14.98 -11.84 23.52
N ASP A 293 14.83 -11.61 24.82
CA ASP A 293 13.53 -11.66 25.49
C ASP A 293 12.60 -10.54 24.99
N PHE A 294 13.15 -9.34 24.77
CA PHE A 294 12.36 -8.23 24.23
C PHE A 294 11.81 -8.52 22.83
N VAL A 295 12.68 -9.02 21.92
CA VAL A 295 12.25 -9.38 20.55
C VAL A 295 11.25 -10.54 20.60
N SER A 296 11.46 -11.54 21.46
CA SER A 296 10.56 -12.65 21.63
C SER A 296 9.19 -12.19 22.13
N ARG A 297 9.15 -11.34 23.14
CA ARG A 297 7.90 -10.76 23.66
C ARG A 297 7.14 -9.98 22.60
N MET A 298 7.83 -9.10 21.87
CA MET A 298 7.20 -8.38 20.75
C MET A 298 6.68 -9.33 19.67
N THR A 299 7.38 -10.44 19.41
CA THR A 299 6.95 -11.45 18.45
C THR A 299 5.65 -12.15 18.89
N GLU A 300 5.51 -12.46 20.18
CA GLU A 300 4.28 -13.05 20.72
C GLU A 300 3.10 -12.05 20.65
N GLU A 301 3.34 -10.81 20.96
CA GLU A 301 2.30 -9.77 20.89
C GLU A 301 1.87 -9.43 19.45
N TRP A 302 2.72 -9.77 18.47
CA TRP A 302 2.45 -9.52 17.04
C TRP A 302 1.64 -10.64 16.38
N LYS A 303 1.54 -11.81 16.99
CA LYS A 303 0.72 -12.94 16.50
C LYS A 303 -0.76 -12.68 16.66
#